data_dcaee238c5fbc93b2458738ea1714b44
#
_entry.id   dcaee238c5fbc93b2458738ea1714b44
#
_cell.length_a   1.000
_cell.length_b   1.000
_cell.length_c   1.000
_cell.angle_alpha   90.00
_cell.angle_beta   90.00
_cell.angle_gamma   90.00
#
_symmetry.space_group_name_H-M   'P 1'
#
loop_
_entity.id
_entity.type
_entity.pdbx_description
1 polymer ?
#
loop_
_entity_poly.entity_id
_entity_poly.type
_entity_poly.pdbx_seq_one_letter_code
_entity_poly.pdbx_strand_id
1 'polypeptide(L)'
;MRLARATLLLTAILLLGAVGPAGAQTFVFGAEGEPVSFDPAVITDGVSQRVTTQVYDNLVRYKGGTTDVEPALAEKWDVSEDGKIWTLHIRKNVKFHDGEPLDAKAVVWNFERWWKASHPQHENQLKAGQTFEYWEGQFDGFDEKSIVSKVEAVDSHTVRVTLKQPQAPFLSNLAIFSFGIASPKAVEKWGTEYGKHPIGTGAFKFVEWRSNQEVVLEANPDYWGAKAKVKRVVVRNIKDNSQRLAALKAGEIHGMFGLNPDDIKVVKSDSNLYMLPRPANNTGYIAINYHVKEFTDKRVRQAIAHAINKKAIIDGLYGGTGLVAKEFQPPALWGYKKDLKDFEYSPEKARDLLKQAGFPNGLSEITWQDGKKEPLVFWYMPVARPYYPTPKEIGEAIGADLAKVGIKAQLQTVEWAVYLDKRKNGQLPIYMIGWTGDNGDPDNFICYFFCNPGAAREGFYSNPALTDVLKRAAVLTRKEERATLYRQAEQMIHDDVARIFIANAEPQLAFSKKVKGYVTNPTGSEPFNGVSVQ
;
A
#
# COMPACT_ATOMS: atom_id res chain seq x y z
N MET A 1 25.55 -83.41 -17.74
CA MET A 1 25.15 -82.03 -18.09
C MET A 1 24.26 -81.48 -16.98
N ARG A 2 24.79 -80.65 -16.11
CA ARG A 2 24.03 -80.07 -14.99
C ARG A 2 24.00 -78.57 -15.18
N LEU A 3 22.78 -77.96 -15.35
CA LEU A 3 22.55 -76.52 -15.39
C LEU A 3 22.64 -75.93 -13.97
N ALA A 4 23.52 -75.00 -13.78
CA ALA A 4 23.55 -74.14 -12.58
C ALA A 4 22.61 -72.96 -12.76
N ARG A 5 21.62 -72.84 -11.89
CA ARG A 5 20.78 -71.62 -11.76
C ARG A 5 21.45 -70.65 -10.78
N ALA A 6 21.82 -69.47 -11.25
CA ALA A 6 22.29 -68.40 -10.43
C ALA A 6 21.08 -67.55 -10.02
N THR A 7 20.83 -67.47 -8.71
CA THR A 7 19.78 -66.62 -8.11
C THR A 7 20.43 -65.31 -7.73
N LEU A 8 20.05 -64.19 -8.41
CA LEU A 8 20.42 -62.82 -8.02
C LEU A 8 19.47 -62.34 -6.93
N LEU A 9 19.97 -62.22 -5.72
CA LEU A 9 19.29 -61.42 -4.65
C LEU A 9 19.53 -59.95 -4.87
N LEU A 10 18.48 -59.22 -5.24
CA LEU A 10 18.45 -57.74 -5.23
C LEU A 10 18.14 -57.27 -3.80
N THR A 11 19.15 -56.81 -3.08
CA THR A 11 18.96 -56.13 -1.77
C THR A 11 18.58 -54.70 -2.02
N ALA A 12 17.28 -54.37 -1.90
CA ALA A 12 16.80 -52.99 -1.89
C ALA A 12 17.13 -52.39 -0.52
N ILE A 13 18.12 -51.51 -0.47
CA ILE A 13 18.40 -50.68 0.70
C ILE A 13 17.37 -49.55 0.71
N LEU A 14 16.32 -49.69 1.52
CA LEU A 14 15.44 -48.61 1.90
C LEU A 14 16.22 -47.65 2.82
N LEU A 15 16.71 -46.55 2.25
CA LEU A 15 17.13 -45.38 3.02
C LEU A 15 15.87 -44.74 3.61
N LEU A 16 15.44 -45.19 4.78
CA LEU A 16 14.55 -44.38 5.64
C LEU A 16 15.35 -43.19 6.14
N GLY A 17 15.32 -42.11 5.38
CA GLY A 17 15.70 -40.78 5.88
C GLY A 17 14.78 -40.44 7.04
N ALA A 18 15.31 -40.41 8.26
CA ALA A 18 14.61 -39.89 9.42
C ALA A 18 14.21 -38.45 9.16
N VAL A 19 12.98 -38.22 8.68
CA VAL A 19 12.33 -36.94 8.70
C VAL A 19 12.00 -36.67 10.17
N GLY A 20 12.94 -36.06 10.89
CA GLY A 20 12.63 -35.45 12.19
C GLY A 20 11.52 -34.43 12.03
N PRO A 21 10.88 -33.95 13.10
CA PRO A 21 9.73 -33.02 13.02
C PRO A 21 10.17 -31.67 12.43
N ALA A 22 10.32 -31.62 11.10
CA ALA A 22 10.68 -30.40 10.36
C ALA A 22 9.52 -29.39 10.28
N GLY A 23 8.30 -29.78 10.65
CA GLY A 23 7.10 -28.96 10.50
C GLY A 23 7.01 -27.74 11.43
N ALA A 24 7.52 -27.85 12.67
CA ALA A 24 7.38 -26.79 13.68
C ALA A 24 8.36 -25.61 13.51
N GLN A 25 9.27 -25.65 12.55
CA GLN A 25 10.32 -24.64 12.37
C GLN A 25 10.21 -23.86 11.04
N THR A 26 9.22 -24.17 10.21
CA THR A 26 8.99 -23.51 8.93
C THR A 26 7.63 -22.83 8.93
N PHE A 27 7.60 -21.55 8.55
CA PHE A 27 6.38 -20.82 8.28
C PHE A 27 6.16 -20.73 6.77
N VAL A 28 5.06 -21.27 6.26
CA VAL A 28 4.70 -21.24 4.84
C VAL A 28 3.56 -20.25 4.65
N PHE A 29 3.77 -19.19 3.87
CA PHE A 29 2.77 -18.17 3.58
C PHE A 29 2.35 -18.21 2.10
N GLY A 30 1.06 -18.33 1.82
CA GLY A 30 0.50 -18.28 0.47
C GLY A 30 0.34 -16.84 -0.01
N ALA A 31 1.09 -16.49 -1.05
CA ALA A 31 1.03 -15.20 -1.72
C ALA A 31 0.20 -15.23 -3.00
N GLU A 32 -0.39 -14.11 -3.35
CA GLU A 32 -1.30 -13.92 -4.50
C GLU A 32 -0.59 -13.78 -5.86
N GLY A 33 0.74 -13.80 -5.86
CA GLY A 33 1.53 -13.62 -7.07
C GLY A 33 3.01 -13.90 -6.84
N GLU A 34 3.77 -13.70 -7.89
CA GLU A 34 5.22 -13.79 -7.87
C GLU A 34 5.85 -12.42 -7.67
N PRO A 35 6.90 -12.28 -6.82
CA PRO A 35 7.69 -11.05 -6.74
C PRO A 35 8.31 -10.69 -8.10
N VAL A 36 8.41 -9.40 -8.39
CA VAL A 36 9.05 -8.92 -9.63
C VAL A 36 10.55 -8.69 -9.45
N SER A 37 10.97 -8.35 -8.24
CA SER A 37 12.36 -8.11 -7.86
C SER A 37 12.48 -8.14 -6.34
N PHE A 38 13.71 -8.30 -5.84
CA PHE A 38 14.04 -8.12 -4.41
C PHE A 38 14.99 -6.94 -4.17
N ASP A 39 15.23 -6.09 -5.16
CA ASP A 39 15.85 -4.79 -4.95
C ASP A 39 14.79 -3.82 -4.41
N PRO A 40 14.83 -3.43 -3.12
CA PRO A 40 13.77 -2.62 -2.53
C PRO A 40 13.59 -1.28 -3.24
N ALA A 41 14.66 -0.70 -3.76
CA ALA A 41 14.64 0.64 -4.36
C ALA A 41 13.80 0.76 -5.65
N VAL A 42 13.53 -0.36 -6.34
CA VAL A 42 12.86 -0.36 -7.65
C VAL A 42 11.51 -1.09 -7.67
N ILE A 43 11.07 -1.64 -6.52
CA ILE A 43 9.79 -2.34 -6.42
C ILE A 43 8.68 -1.41 -5.92
N THR A 44 7.45 -1.64 -6.41
CA THR A 44 6.25 -0.89 -6.03
C THR A 44 5.06 -1.80 -5.67
N ASP A 45 5.27 -3.12 -5.67
CA ASP A 45 4.19 -4.10 -5.47
C ASP A 45 4.24 -4.80 -4.10
N GLY A 46 3.06 -5.16 -3.59
CA GLY A 46 2.92 -5.78 -2.27
C GLY A 46 3.44 -7.21 -2.17
N VAL A 47 3.62 -7.93 -3.29
CA VAL A 47 4.15 -9.30 -3.29
C VAL A 47 5.67 -9.26 -3.05
N SER A 48 6.37 -8.41 -3.79
CA SER A 48 7.81 -8.15 -3.59
C SER A 48 8.07 -7.56 -2.20
N GLN A 49 7.26 -6.58 -1.76
CA GLN A 49 7.33 -6.00 -0.41
C GLN A 49 7.30 -7.07 0.69
N ARG A 50 6.42 -8.08 0.58
CA ARG A 50 6.29 -9.13 1.60
C ARG A 50 7.58 -9.89 1.84
N VAL A 51 8.38 -10.09 0.80
CA VAL A 51 9.69 -10.74 0.88
C VAL A 51 10.75 -9.76 1.34
N THR A 52 10.83 -8.57 0.73
CA THR A 52 11.87 -7.57 1.05
C THR A 52 11.79 -7.09 2.49
N THR A 53 10.61 -6.95 3.08
CA THR A 53 10.40 -6.65 4.51
C THR A 53 11.07 -7.68 5.45
N GLN A 54 11.33 -8.91 5.00
CA GLN A 54 12.02 -9.93 5.81
C GLN A 54 13.54 -9.84 5.69
N VAL A 55 14.02 -9.37 4.53
CA VAL A 55 15.45 -9.35 4.16
C VAL A 55 16.13 -8.03 4.52
N TYR A 56 15.38 -6.93 4.49
CA TYR A 56 15.90 -5.59 4.75
C TYR A 56 15.30 -4.97 6.00
N ASP A 57 16.07 -4.09 6.63
CA ASP A 57 15.55 -3.10 7.56
C ASP A 57 15.69 -1.70 6.94
N ASN A 58 14.75 -0.83 7.29
CA ASN A 58 14.81 0.59 6.99
C ASN A 58 15.51 1.35 8.14
N LEU A 59 15.79 2.63 7.96
CA LEU A 59 16.31 3.49 9.03
C LEU A 59 15.31 3.64 10.17
N VAL A 60 14.04 3.76 9.83
CA VAL A 60 12.89 3.77 10.74
C VAL A 60 11.83 2.82 10.19
N ARG A 61 10.92 2.33 11.04
CA ARG A 61 9.87 1.40 10.62
C ARG A 61 8.53 1.77 11.23
N TYR A 62 7.45 1.20 10.71
CA TYR A 62 6.13 1.33 11.31
C TYR A 62 6.01 0.42 12.54
N LYS A 63 5.47 0.96 13.61
CA LYS A 63 5.10 0.19 14.80
C LYS A 63 3.98 -0.79 14.45
N GLY A 64 4.11 -2.03 14.87
CA GLY A 64 3.14 -3.07 14.55
C GLY A 64 1.68 -2.66 14.84
N GLY A 65 0.80 -2.90 13.87
CA GLY A 65 -0.62 -2.57 13.95
C GLY A 65 -0.98 -1.10 13.75
N THR A 66 -0.01 -0.21 13.57
CA THR A 66 -0.23 1.24 13.44
C THR A 66 0.55 1.84 12.28
N THR A 67 0.32 3.13 12.02
CA THR A 67 1.10 3.94 11.06
C THR A 67 2.14 4.84 11.76
N ASP A 68 2.30 4.71 13.07
CA ASP A 68 3.33 5.44 13.80
C ASP A 68 4.73 4.91 13.46
N VAL A 69 5.67 5.85 13.32
CA VAL A 69 7.07 5.52 13.06
C VAL A 69 7.82 5.26 14.37
N GLU A 70 8.62 4.20 14.40
CA GLU A 70 9.51 3.87 15.50
C GLU A 70 10.96 3.66 15.02
N PRO A 71 11.98 3.73 15.93
CA PRO A 71 13.36 3.44 15.59
C PRO A 71 13.58 2.04 15.00
N ALA A 72 14.51 1.96 13.99
CA ALA A 72 15.00 0.70 13.43
C ALA A 72 16.53 0.77 13.30
N LEU A 73 17.11 0.86 12.09
CA LEU A 73 18.57 1.03 11.93
C LEU A 73 19.05 2.39 12.44
N ALA A 74 18.23 3.43 12.40
CA ALA A 74 18.43 4.64 13.17
C ALA A 74 17.77 4.45 14.55
N GLU A 75 18.56 4.50 15.62
CA GLU A 75 18.06 4.30 17.01
C GLU A 75 17.41 5.57 17.57
N LYS A 76 17.72 6.73 17.03
CA LYS A 76 17.12 8.03 17.31
C LYS A 76 17.43 9.02 16.20
N TRP A 77 16.77 10.15 16.21
CA TRP A 77 17.00 11.27 15.30
C TRP A 77 16.75 12.61 15.97
N ASP A 78 17.39 13.64 15.42
CA ASP A 78 17.17 15.03 15.78
C ASP A 78 16.75 15.80 14.52
N VAL A 79 15.94 16.83 14.67
CA VAL A 79 15.53 17.73 13.60
C VAL A 79 15.81 19.17 14.00
N SER A 80 16.31 19.98 13.07
CA SER A 80 16.53 21.42 13.29
C SER A 80 15.20 22.16 13.44
N GLU A 81 15.23 23.33 14.09
CA GLU A 81 14.02 24.15 14.34
C GLU A 81 13.28 24.50 13.04
N ASP A 82 14.02 24.73 11.95
CA ASP A 82 13.46 25.01 10.62
C ASP A 82 12.98 23.76 9.87
N GLY A 83 13.09 22.57 10.46
CA GLY A 83 12.64 21.30 9.88
C GLY A 83 13.45 20.79 8.67
N LYS A 84 14.59 21.40 8.36
CA LYS A 84 15.37 21.10 7.14
C LYS A 84 16.52 20.14 7.36
N ILE A 85 17.06 20.04 8.57
CA ILE A 85 18.22 19.19 8.87
C ILE A 85 17.78 18.04 9.76
N TRP A 86 17.93 16.83 9.26
CA TRP A 86 17.67 15.59 9.99
C TRP A 86 19.00 14.92 10.31
N THR A 87 19.26 14.68 11.59
CA THR A 87 20.44 13.95 12.08
C THR A 87 19.99 12.58 12.57
N LEU A 88 20.42 11.53 11.86
CA LEU A 88 20.03 10.14 12.13
C LEU A 88 21.21 9.44 12.82
N HIS A 89 20.96 8.87 14.02
CA HIS A 89 21.97 8.14 14.77
C HIS A 89 21.87 6.65 14.47
N ILE A 90 22.85 6.12 13.74
CA ILE A 90 22.84 4.76 13.20
C ILE A 90 23.27 3.76 14.28
N ARG A 91 22.55 2.68 14.40
CA ARG A 91 22.79 1.58 15.34
C ARG A 91 24.17 0.97 15.13
N LYS A 92 24.89 0.76 16.23
CA LYS A 92 26.22 0.11 16.20
C LYS A 92 26.09 -1.41 16.13
N ASN A 93 27.16 -2.07 15.66
CA ASN A 93 27.30 -3.53 15.62
C ASN A 93 26.25 -4.26 14.76
N VAL A 94 25.64 -3.58 13.80
CA VAL A 94 24.79 -4.20 12.78
C VAL A 94 25.65 -4.65 11.60
N LYS A 95 25.36 -5.85 11.08
CA LYS A 95 26.01 -6.39 9.87
C LYS A 95 24.97 -6.72 8.82
N PHE A 96 25.35 -6.52 7.58
CA PHE A 96 24.63 -7.09 6.45
C PHE A 96 24.76 -8.62 6.42
N HIS A 97 23.89 -9.29 5.66
CA HIS A 97 23.91 -10.75 5.53
C HIS A 97 25.20 -11.32 4.92
N ASP A 98 25.97 -10.51 4.20
CA ASP A 98 27.30 -10.83 3.65
C ASP A 98 28.45 -10.59 4.63
N GLY A 99 28.14 -10.13 5.85
CA GLY A 99 29.11 -9.88 6.92
C GLY A 99 29.71 -8.47 6.93
N GLU A 100 29.46 -7.64 5.92
CA GLU A 100 29.91 -6.24 5.90
C GLU A 100 29.22 -5.44 7.01
N PRO A 101 29.92 -4.47 7.64
CA PRO A 101 29.32 -3.65 8.68
C PRO A 101 28.35 -2.64 8.09
N LEU A 102 27.24 -2.38 8.82
CA LEU A 102 26.40 -1.22 8.56
C LEU A 102 26.99 -0.01 9.28
N ASP A 103 27.37 1.00 8.55
CA ASP A 103 27.84 2.28 9.06
C ASP A 103 27.18 3.46 8.34
N ALA A 104 27.53 4.69 8.74
CA ALA A 104 27.01 5.90 8.11
C ALA A 104 27.36 6.01 6.62
N LYS A 105 28.49 5.47 6.17
CA LYS A 105 28.89 5.49 4.75
C LYS A 105 27.98 4.58 3.92
N ALA A 106 27.64 3.39 4.43
CA ALA A 106 26.72 2.49 3.76
C ALA A 106 25.32 3.11 3.63
N VAL A 107 24.86 3.86 4.64
CA VAL A 107 23.60 4.61 4.58
C VAL A 107 23.67 5.72 3.54
N VAL A 108 24.72 6.56 3.56
CA VAL A 108 24.92 7.63 2.58
C VAL A 108 24.95 7.08 1.16
N TRP A 109 25.65 5.96 0.94
CA TRP A 109 25.73 5.29 -0.36
C TRP A 109 24.32 4.89 -0.87
N ASN A 110 23.44 4.35 0.00
CA ASN A 110 22.06 4.02 -0.38
C ASN A 110 21.26 5.26 -0.77
N PHE A 111 21.37 6.36 0.01
CA PHE A 111 20.74 7.62 -0.36
C PHE A 111 21.24 8.14 -1.71
N GLU A 112 22.56 8.12 -1.95
CA GLU A 112 23.14 8.57 -3.22
C GLU A 112 22.65 7.72 -4.39
N ARG A 113 22.54 6.40 -4.21
CA ARG A 113 21.98 5.50 -5.21
C ARG A 113 20.52 5.84 -5.53
N TRP A 114 19.70 6.17 -4.54
CA TRP A 114 18.31 6.54 -4.76
C TRP A 114 18.15 7.90 -5.41
N TRP A 115 18.98 8.85 -5.01
CA TRP A 115 18.85 10.28 -5.30
C TRP A 115 19.57 10.74 -6.55
N LYS A 116 20.83 10.30 -6.75
CA LYS A 116 21.68 10.78 -7.83
C LYS A 116 21.51 9.93 -9.08
N ALA A 117 20.93 10.49 -10.14
CA ALA A 117 20.75 9.80 -11.42
C ALA A 117 22.10 9.36 -12.03
N SER A 118 23.20 10.09 -11.75
CA SER A 118 24.55 9.75 -12.18
C SER A 118 25.26 8.67 -11.33
N HIS A 119 24.63 8.18 -10.25
CA HIS A 119 25.22 7.08 -9.48
C HIS A 119 25.23 5.79 -10.33
N PRO A 120 26.39 5.08 -10.45
CA PRO A 120 26.51 3.95 -11.38
C PRO A 120 25.43 2.87 -11.20
N GLN A 121 25.04 2.61 -9.95
CA GLN A 121 24.00 1.61 -9.66
C GLN A 121 22.57 2.15 -9.79
N HIS A 122 22.36 3.46 -9.91
CA HIS A 122 21.13 4.07 -10.37
C HIS A 122 21.01 3.92 -11.89
N GLU A 123 22.02 4.34 -12.64
CA GLU A 123 22.06 4.21 -14.10
C GLU A 123 21.89 2.77 -14.57
N ASN A 124 22.52 1.80 -13.88
CA ASN A 124 22.40 0.39 -14.21
C ASN A 124 20.94 -0.09 -14.13
N GLN A 125 20.21 0.32 -13.09
CA GLN A 125 18.79 -0.06 -12.96
C GLN A 125 17.92 0.60 -14.03
N LEU A 126 18.15 1.88 -14.35
CA LEU A 126 17.44 2.56 -15.44
C LEU A 126 17.69 1.86 -16.80
N LYS A 127 18.94 1.46 -17.08
CA LYS A 127 19.29 0.69 -18.30
C LYS A 127 18.61 -0.67 -18.34
N ALA A 128 18.32 -1.27 -17.18
CA ALA A 128 17.56 -2.51 -17.05
C ALA A 128 16.03 -2.29 -17.12
N GLY A 129 15.55 -1.08 -17.39
CA GLY A 129 14.13 -0.74 -17.47
C GLY A 129 13.43 -0.60 -16.11
N GLN A 130 14.21 -0.51 -15.00
CA GLN A 130 13.68 -0.27 -13.67
C GLN A 130 13.61 1.22 -13.37
N THR A 131 12.80 1.62 -12.39
CA THR A 131 12.63 3.02 -11.97
C THR A 131 12.71 3.12 -10.45
N PHE A 132 13.12 4.28 -9.94
CA PHE A 132 13.12 4.58 -8.50
C PHE A 132 11.87 5.39 -8.15
N GLU A 133 10.69 4.84 -8.48
CA GLU A 133 9.39 5.53 -8.44
C GLU A 133 9.07 6.11 -7.06
N TYR A 134 9.35 5.36 -5.99
CA TYR A 134 9.11 5.88 -4.63
C TYR A 134 10.04 7.02 -4.25
N TRP A 135 11.31 7.00 -4.68
CA TRP A 135 12.18 8.15 -4.45
C TRP A 135 11.66 9.38 -5.21
N GLU A 136 11.38 9.21 -6.49
CA GLU A 136 10.87 10.29 -7.33
C GLU A 136 9.59 10.91 -6.76
N GLY A 137 8.65 10.08 -6.32
CA GLY A 137 7.36 10.52 -5.80
C GLY A 137 7.40 11.13 -4.39
N GLN A 138 8.28 10.62 -3.50
CA GLN A 138 8.31 11.05 -2.09
C GLN A 138 9.31 12.19 -1.84
N PHE A 139 10.29 12.39 -2.74
CA PHE A 139 11.36 13.36 -2.58
C PHE A 139 11.49 14.32 -3.78
N ASP A 140 10.42 14.51 -4.57
CA ASP A 140 10.30 15.47 -5.67
C ASP A 140 11.29 15.28 -6.82
N GLY A 141 11.69 14.02 -7.09
CA GLY A 141 12.56 13.70 -8.22
C GLY A 141 14.02 13.47 -7.84
N PHE A 142 14.91 13.59 -8.84
CA PHE A 142 16.33 13.25 -8.74
C PHE A 142 17.21 14.49 -8.81
N ASP A 143 18.43 14.37 -8.34
CA ASP A 143 19.48 15.41 -8.40
C ASP A 143 18.98 16.77 -7.89
N GLU A 144 19.10 17.81 -8.70
CA GLU A 144 18.70 19.17 -8.36
C GLU A 144 17.17 19.36 -8.23
N LYS A 145 16.36 18.44 -8.75
CA LYS A 145 14.89 18.49 -8.57
C LYS A 145 14.47 18.02 -7.19
N SER A 146 15.22 17.07 -6.62
CA SER A 146 14.88 16.50 -5.32
C SER A 146 14.84 17.54 -4.21
N ILE A 147 13.93 17.36 -3.27
CA ILE A 147 13.89 18.13 -2.02
C ILE A 147 15.16 17.91 -1.17
N VAL A 148 15.82 16.76 -1.32
CA VAL A 148 17.10 16.47 -0.66
C VAL A 148 18.21 17.26 -1.33
N SER A 149 18.95 18.06 -0.54
CA SER A 149 20.06 18.87 -1.04
C SER A 149 21.43 18.31 -0.68
N LYS A 150 21.52 17.57 0.45
CA LYS A 150 22.78 16.97 0.90
C LYS A 150 22.52 15.77 1.80
N VAL A 151 23.35 14.74 1.66
CA VAL A 151 23.43 13.62 2.59
C VAL A 151 24.92 13.40 2.90
N GLU A 152 25.27 13.35 4.18
CA GLU A 152 26.66 13.20 4.62
C GLU A 152 26.80 12.32 5.86
N ALA A 153 27.88 11.56 5.92
CA ALA A 153 28.32 10.88 7.13
C ALA A 153 29.09 11.89 7.99
N VAL A 154 28.50 12.28 9.12
CA VAL A 154 29.15 13.20 10.09
C VAL A 154 30.27 12.46 10.84
N ASP A 155 29.99 11.23 11.21
CA ASP A 155 30.93 10.27 11.76
C ASP A 155 30.54 8.85 11.34
N SER A 156 31.15 7.82 11.92
CA SER A 156 30.88 6.42 11.53
C SER A 156 29.44 5.95 11.78
N HIS A 157 28.67 6.64 12.64
CA HIS A 157 27.31 6.24 13.02
C HIS A 157 26.31 7.42 13.04
N THR A 158 26.66 8.53 12.43
CA THR A 158 25.78 9.70 12.35
C THR A 158 25.67 10.15 10.90
N VAL A 159 24.45 10.13 10.38
CA VAL A 159 24.10 10.62 9.03
C VAL A 159 23.29 11.88 9.16
N ARG A 160 23.66 12.90 8.39
CA ARG A 160 22.91 14.14 8.27
C ARG A 160 22.29 14.23 6.89
N VAL A 161 20.98 14.48 6.86
CA VAL A 161 20.22 14.77 5.64
C VAL A 161 19.74 16.21 5.69
N THR A 162 20.07 16.99 4.67
CA THR A 162 19.65 18.38 4.52
C THR A 162 18.63 18.49 3.40
N LEU A 163 17.49 19.11 3.69
CA LEU A 163 16.39 19.36 2.76
C LEU A 163 16.39 20.82 2.30
N LYS A 164 15.93 21.08 1.09
CA LYS A 164 15.74 22.46 0.54
C LYS A 164 14.63 23.21 1.27
N GLN A 165 13.61 22.48 1.70
CA GLN A 165 12.47 22.98 2.49
C GLN A 165 12.07 21.91 3.52
N PRO A 166 11.39 22.28 4.60
CA PRO A 166 10.92 21.28 5.57
C PRO A 166 9.93 20.33 4.93
N GLN A 167 10.05 19.05 5.27
CA GLN A 167 9.14 17.99 4.84
C GLN A 167 8.72 17.17 6.07
N ALA A 168 7.52 17.41 6.55
CA ALA A 168 7.02 16.75 7.76
C ALA A 168 6.89 15.22 7.64
N PRO A 169 6.47 14.63 6.49
CA PRO A 169 6.40 13.19 6.33
C PRO A 169 7.76 12.51 6.08
N PHE A 170 8.90 13.22 6.21
CA PHE A 170 10.24 12.69 5.90
C PHE A 170 10.53 11.29 6.52
N LEU A 171 10.26 11.13 7.82
CA LEU A 171 10.47 9.84 8.48
C LEU A 171 9.46 8.77 8.02
N SER A 172 8.20 9.15 7.82
CA SER A 172 7.17 8.23 7.30
C SER A 172 7.53 7.75 5.89
N ASN A 173 8.11 8.64 5.07
CA ASN A 173 8.63 8.27 3.76
C ASN A 173 9.78 7.28 3.88
N LEU A 174 10.75 7.51 4.78
CA LEU A 174 11.87 6.58 5.00
C LEU A 174 11.43 5.22 5.58
N ALA A 175 10.23 5.11 6.15
CA ALA A 175 9.67 3.85 6.61
C ALA A 175 9.04 3.01 5.49
N ILE A 176 8.84 3.55 4.28
CA ILE A 176 8.34 2.79 3.12
C ILE A 176 9.35 1.68 2.77
N PHE A 177 8.84 0.50 2.46
CA PHE A 177 9.67 -0.70 2.16
C PHE A 177 10.72 -0.47 1.08
N SER A 178 10.50 0.47 0.17
CA SER A 178 11.43 0.82 -0.92
C SER A 178 12.74 1.46 -0.43
N PHE A 179 12.78 1.93 0.81
CA PHE A 179 13.97 2.51 1.44
C PHE A 179 14.69 1.55 2.41
N GLY A 180 14.56 0.25 2.17
CA GLY A 180 15.35 -0.79 2.82
C GLY A 180 16.85 -0.60 2.51
N ILE A 181 17.68 -0.66 3.54
CA ILE A 181 19.13 -0.45 3.39
C ILE A 181 19.79 -1.71 2.82
N ALA A 182 20.30 -1.60 1.61
CA ALA A 182 20.98 -2.67 0.88
C ALA A 182 22.50 -2.65 1.13
N SER A 183 23.17 -3.82 1.09
CA SER A 183 24.63 -3.89 1.12
C SER A 183 25.21 -3.24 -0.13
N PRO A 184 26.00 -2.14 -0.02
CA PRO A 184 26.65 -1.52 -1.16
C PRO A 184 27.48 -2.50 -1.98
N LYS A 185 28.28 -3.33 -1.30
CA LYS A 185 29.13 -4.36 -1.92
C LYS A 185 28.33 -5.38 -2.74
N ALA A 186 27.17 -5.81 -2.23
CA ALA A 186 26.32 -6.76 -2.95
C ALA A 186 25.68 -6.10 -4.18
N VAL A 187 25.18 -4.86 -4.05
CA VAL A 187 24.60 -4.12 -5.19
C VAL A 187 25.66 -3.88 -6.27
N GLU A 188 26.87 -3.47 -5.90
CA GLU A 188 28.00 -3.28 -6.83
C GLU A 188 28.39 -4.60 -7.52
N LYS A 189 28.45 -5.70 -6.77
CA LYS A 189 28.78 -7.03 -7.30
C LYS A 189 27.77 -7.52 -8.33
N TRP A 190 26.48 -7.36 -8.07
CA TRP A 190 25.43 -7.95 -8.87
C TRP A 190 24.82 -6.99 -9.91
N GLY A 191 24.99 -5.68 -9.73
CA GLY A 191 24.51 -4.65 -10.66
C GLY A 191 23.03 -4.81 -11.01
N THR A 192 22.72 -4.97 -12.29
CA THR A 192 21.32 -5.15 -12.78
C THR A 192 20.64 -6.41 -12.25
N GLU A 193 21.42 -7.43 -11.86
CA GLU A 193 20.90 -8.71 -11.34
C GLU A 193 20.70 -8.70 -9.81
N TYR A 194 20.98 -7.57 -9.14
CA TYR A 194 20.87 -7.48 -7.68
C TYR A 194 19.48 -7.88 -7.15
N GLY A 195 18.44 -7.59 -7.91
CA GLY A 195 17.07 -7.99 -7.56
C GLY A 195 16.84 -9.51 -7.42
N LYS A 196 17.80 -10.34 -7.83
CA LYS A 196 17.78 -11.81 -7.62
C LYS A 196 18.70 -12.25 -6.47
N HIS A 197 19.52 -11.35 -5.95
CA HIS A 197 20.56 -11.62 -4.94
C HIS A 197 20.49 -10.64 -3.77
N PRO A 198 19.35 -10.55 -3.09
CA PRO A 198 19.11 -9.53 -2.07
C PRO A 198 19.97 -9.76 -0.83
N ILE A 199 20.68 -8.72 -0.40
CA ILE A 199 21.52 -8.69 0.80
C ILE A 199 21.17 -7.45 1.62
N GLY A 200 20.46 -7.66 2.73
CA GLY A 200 20.08 -6.62 3.71
C GLY A 200 20.61 -6.93 5.10
N THR A 201 19.96 -6.35 6.10
CA THR A 201 20.28 -6.52 7.53
C THR A 201 19.18 -7.28 8.28
N GLY A 202 18.12 -7.71 7.59
CA GLY A 202 16.86 -8.18 8.15
C GLY A 202 16.95 -9.49 8.94
N ALA A 203 15.83 -9.85 9.55
CA ALA A 203 15.69 -11.03 10.41
C ALA A 203 15.79 -12.35 9.64
N PHE A 204 15.65 -12.32 8.32
CA PHE A 204 15.80 -13.49 7.46
C PHE A 204 16.76 -13.19 6.31
N LYS A 205 17.55 -14.22 5.93
CA LYS A 205 18.44 -14.24 4.79
C LYS A 205 17.76 -14.90 3.61
N PHE A 206 17.97 -14.37 2.42
CA PHE A 206 17.52 -15.00 1.18
C PHE A 206 18.31 -16.29 0.90
N VAL A 207 17.59 -17.34 0.51
CA VAL A 207 18.18 -18.63 0.12
C VAL A 207 18.01 -18.88 -1.36
N GLU A 208 16.76 -18.89 -1.85
CA GLU A 208 16.48 -19.15 -3.24
C GLU A 208 15.12 -18.58 -3.68
N TRP A 209 15.01 -18.32 -4.96
CA TRP A 209 13.77 -18.00 -5.65
C TRP A 209 13.54 -19.00 -6.79
N ARG A 210 12.52 -19.83 -6.64
CA ARG A 210 12.02 -20.71 -7.68
C ARG A 210 10.87 -20.03 -8.40
N SER A 211 11.16 -19.49 -9.59
CA SER A 211 10.17 -18.73 -10.35
C SER A 211 8.85 -19.50 -10.50
N ASN A 212 7.74 -18.78 -10.37
CA ASN A 212 6.37 -19.29 -10.36
C ASN A 212 6.04 -20.30 -9.25
N GLN A 213 6.93 -20.56 -8.31
CA GLN A 213 6.72 -21.54 -7.24
C GLN A 213 6.79 -20.89 -5.86
N GLU A 214 7.98 -20.53 -5.41
CA GLU A 214 8.17 -20.04 -4.05
C GLU A 214 9.50 -19.29 -3.85
N VAL A 215 9.53 -18.45 -2.82
CA VAL A 215 10.75 -17.84 -2.27
C VAL A 215 11.05 -18.46 -0.93
N VAL A 216 12.30 -18.80 -0.70
CA VAL A 216 12.76 -19.43 0.54
C VAL A 216 13.72 -18.50 1.26
N LEU A 217 13.46 -18.29 2.53
CA LEU A 217 14.28 -17.50 3.45
C LEU A 217 14.68 -18.37 4.65
N GLU A 218 15.84 -18.09 5.23
CA GLU A 218 16.27 -18.70 6.50
C GLU A 218 16.49 -17.64 7.58
N ALA A 219 16.32 -18.00 8.84
CA ALA A 219 16.51 -17.09 9.96
C ALA A 219 17.96 -16.59 10.01
N ASN A 220 18.13 -15.28 10.22
CA ASN A 220 19.42 -14.66 10.48
C ASN A 220 19.79 -14.80 11.97
N PRO A 221 20.74 -15.67 12.35
CA PRO A 221 21.13 -15.84 13.75
C PRO A 221 21.81 -14.58 14.33
N ASP A 222 22.37 -13.73 13.47
CA ASP A 222 23.08 -12.51 13.85
C ASP A 222 22.21 -11.26 13.77
N TYR A 223 20.87 -11.42 13.60
CA TYR A 223 19.96 -10.27 13.53
C TYR A 223 20.10 -9.40 14.77
N TRP A 224 20.21 -8.10 14.56
CA TRP A 224 20.40 -7.09 15.61
C TRP A 224 19.17 -6.89 16.51
N GLY A 225 17.96 -7.18 15.99
CA GLY A 225 16.68 -7.06 16.69
C GLY A 225 16.21 -8.37 17.32
N ALA A 226 14.90 -8.49 17.51
CA ALA A 226 14.28 -9.69 18.03
C ALA A 226 14.46 -10.86 17.04
N LYS A 227 15.11 -11.94 17.50
CA LYS A 227 15.41 -13.12 16.68
C LYS A 227 14.13 -13.78 16.16
N ALA A 228 14.21 -14.35 14.95
CA ALA A 228 13.14 -15.12 14.37
C ALA A 228 12.82 -16.37 15.21
N LYS A 229 11.52 -16.64 15.39
CA LYS A 229 11.02 -17.81 16.14
C LYS A 229 10.92 -19.06 15.27
N VAL A 230 10.92 -18.91 13.93
CA VAL A 230 10.98 -19.99 12.95
C VAL A 230 12.34 -19.99 12.28
N LYS A 231 12.84 -21.16 11.89
CA LYS A 231 14.13 -21.26 11.19
C LYS A 231 14.04 -20.93 9.71
N ARG A 232 12.86 -21.13 9.12
CA ARG A 232 12.64 -20.98 7.68
C ARG A 232 11.29 -20.34 7.40
N VAL A 233 11.27 -19.50 6.37
CA VAL A 233 10.05 -18.93 5.79
C VAL A 233 9.99 -19.36 4.33
N VAL A 234 8.82 -19.78 3.89
CA VAL A 234 8.51 -20.06 2.48
C VAL A 234 7.34 -19.18 2.07
N VAL A 235 7.56 -18.31 1.09
CA VAL A 235 6.48 -17.53 0.47
C VAL A 235 6.09 -18.24 -0.82
N ARG A 236 4.96 -18.95 -0.79
CA ARG A 236 4.50 -19.79 -1.90
C ARG A 236 3.55 -19.04 -2.81
N ASN A 237 3.83 -19.04 -4.11
CA ASN A 237 2.98 -18.43 -5.12
C ASN A 237 1.77 -19.33 -5.43
N ILE A 238 0.58 -18.88 -5.06
CA ILE A 238 -0.70 -19.51 -5.40
C ILE A 238 -1.65 -18.40 -5.86
N LYS A 239 -1.77 -18.18 -7.17
CA LYS A 239 -2.46 -17.00 -7.74
C LYS A 239 -3.95 -16.96 -7.43
N ASP A 240 -4.61 -18.08 -7.45
CA ASP A 240 -6.06 -18.19 -7.20
C ASP A 240 -6.39 -18.20 -5.70
N ASN A 241 -7.30 -17.33 -5.27
CA ASN A 241 -7.69 -17.18 -3.88
C ASN A 241 -8.32 -18.44 -3.29
N SER A 242 -9.14 -19.15 -4.06
CA SER A 242 -9.82 -20.35 -3.59
C SER A 242 -8.85 -21.51 -3.45
N GLN A 243 -7.85 -21.63 -4.35
CA GLN A 243 -6.77 -22.61 -4.22
C GLN A 243 -5.88 -22.32 -3.00
N ARG A 244 -5.61 -21.02 -2.69
CA ARG A 244 -4.89 -20.67 -1.45
C ARG A 244 -5.67 -21.08 -0.21
N LEU A 245 -6.97 -20.86 -0.19
CA LEU A 245 -7.81 -21.30 0.93
C LEU A 245 -7.84 -22.82 1.06
N ALA A 246 -7.93 -23.55 -0.06
CA ALA A 246 -7.85 -25.01 -0.05
C ALA A 246 -6.51 -25.51 0.51
N ALA A 247 -5.38 -24.92 0.10
CA ALA A 247 -4.06 -25.25 0.62
C ALA A 247 -3.91 -24.92 2.12
N LEU A 248 -4.53 -23.83 2.60
CA LEU A 248 -4.57 -23.50 4.02
C LEU A 248 -5.36 -24.53 4.83
N LYS A 249 -6.52 -24.96 4.33
CA LYS A 249 -7.35 -26.00 4.97
C LYS A 249 -6.68 -27.36 4.97
N ALA A 250 -5.93 -27.68 3.92
CA ALA A 250 -5.12 -28.92 3.84
C ALA A 250 -3.87 -28.88 4.73
N GLY A 251 -3.49 -27.70 5.27
CA GLY A 251 -2.28 -27.53 6.07
C GLY A 251 -0.99 -27.44 5.24
N GLU A 252 -1.07 -27.27 3.94
CA GLU A 252 0.07 -27.09 3.03
C GLU A 252 0.71 -25.70 3.16
N ILE A 253 -0.09 -24.70 3.58
CA ILE A 253 0.35 -23.38 3.97
C ILE A 253 -0.19 -23.04 5.37
N HIS A 254 0.45 -22.09 6.05
CA HIS A 254 0.11 -21.70 7.42
C HIS A 254 -0.65 -20.40 7.51
N GLY A 255 -0.55 -19.57 6.47
CA GLY A 255 -1.26 -18.30 6.36
C GLY A 255 -1.39 -17.86 4.93
N MET A 256 -2.34 -16.96 4.64
CA MET A 256 -2.58 -16.43 3.30
C MET A 256 -3.10 -15.00 3.32
N PHE A 257 -2.83 -14.28 2.25
CA PHE A 257 -3.47 -13.01 1.87
C PHE A 257 -4.54 -13.25 0.79
N GLY A 258 -5.49 -12.32 0.66
CA GLY A 258 -6.46 -12.31 -0.44
C GLY A 258 -7.59 -13.32 -0.25
N LEU A 259 -8.27 -13.27 0.89
CA LEU A 259 -9.49 -14.04 1.12
C LEU A 259 -10.65 -13.40 0.34
N ASN A 260 -11.42 -14.21 -0.43
CA ASN A 260 -12.62 -13.72 -1.08
C ASN A 260 -13.71 -13.38 -0.05
N PRO A 261 -14.57 -12.38 -0.30
CA PRO A 261 -15.67 -12.03 0.60
C PRO A 261 -16.56 -13.24 0.99
N ASP A 262 -16.88 -14.09 0.04
CA ASP A 262 -17.72 -15.29 0.27
C ASP A 262 -17.04 -16.35 1.13
N ASP A 263 -15.71 -16.45 1.07
CA ASP A 263 -14.91 -17.41 1.83
C ASP A 263 -14.79 -17.05 3.32
N ILE A 264 -15.12 -15.82 3.71
CA ILE A 264 -15.03 -15.34 5.09
C ILE A 264 -15.88 -16.20 6.03
N LYS A 265 -17.08 -16.56 5.60
CA LYS A 265 -17.99 -17.44 6.39
C LYS A 265 -17.38 -18.82 6.57
N VAL A 266 -16.74 -19.34 5.53
CA VAL A 266 -16.07 -20.65 5.56
C VAL A 266 -14.93 -20.65 6.59
N VAL A 267 -14.07 -19.63 6.56
CA VAL A 267 -12.96 -19.53 7.54
C VAL A 267 -13.47 -19.33 8.97
N LYS A 268 -14.52 -18.52 9.16
CA LYS A 268 -15.13 -18.30 10.48
C LYS A 268 -15.71 -19.58 11.10
N SER A 269 -16.23 -20.50 10.28
CA SER A 269 -16.81 -21.76 10.73
C SER A 269 -15.77 -22.87 10.95
N ASP A 270 -14.54 -22.73 10.45
CA ASP A 270 -13.49 -23.74 10.62
C ASP A 270 -12.76 -23.56 11.95
N SER A 271 -12.89 -24.60 12.82
CA SER A 271 -12.28 -24.58 14.15
C SER A 271 -10.74 -24.54 14.13
N ASN A 272 -10.09 -24.86 13.00
CA ASN A 272 -8.63 -24.89 12.84
C ASN A 272 -8.05 -23.59 12.28
N LEU A 273 -8.92 -22.67 11.85
CA LEU A 273 -8.53 -21.41 11.23
C LEU A 273 -8.89 -20.21 12.09
N TYR A 274 -8.23 -19.09 11.81
CA TYR A 274 -8.61 -17.76 12.31
C TYR A 274 -8.26 -16.68 11.29
N MET A 275 -8.85 -15.50 11.44
CA MET A 275 -8.59 -14.35 10.59
C MET A 275 -8.00 -13.20 11.40
N LEU A 276 -7.18 -12.40 10.73
CA LEU A 276 -6.70 -11.11 11.21
C LEU A 276 -7.06 -10.03 10.18
N PRO A 277 -7.79 -8.98 10.57
CA PRO A 277 -7.95 -7.83 9.71
C PRO A 277 -6.64 -7.06 9.59
N ARG A 278 -6.32 -6.58 8.39
CA ARG A 278 -5.34 -5.52 8.21
C ARG A 278 -6.08 -4.19 8.31
N PRO A 279 -5.72 -3.30 9.24
CA PRO A 279 -6.40 -2.01 9.39
C PRO A 279 -6.43 -1.24 8.07
N ALA A 280 -7.56 -0.60 7.77
CA ALA A 280 -7.77 0.07 6.49
C ALA A 280 -6.79 1.24 6.30
N ASN A 281 -5.94 1.14 5.27
CA ASN A 281 -5.09 2.22 4.78
C ASN A 281 -5.43 2.51 3.30
N ASN A 282 -6.72 2.55 3.00
CA ASN A 282 -7.24 2.74 1.65
C ASN A 282 -8.60 3.42 1.70
N THR A 283 -8.96 4.11 0.61
CA THR A 283 -10.27 4.76 0.48
C THR A 283 -10.75 4.68 -0.96
N GLY A 284 -11.94 4.11 -1.15
CA GLY A 284 -12.68 4.15 -2.40
C GLY A 284 -13.62 5.36 -2.43
N TYR A 285 -13.61 6.08 -3.53
CA TYR A 285 -14.42 7.29 -3.70
C TYR A 285 -14.90 7.47 -5.13
N ILE A 286 -15.92 8.29 -5.30
CA ILE A 286 -16.36 8.82 -6.58
C ILE A 286 -15.68 10.18 -6.77
N ALA A 287 -14.89 10.29 -7.82
CA ALA A 287 -14.31 11.55 -8.25
C ALA A 287 -15.24 12.27 -9.22
N ILE A 288 -15.24 13.59 -9.14
CA ILE A 288 -16.13 14.49 -9.88
C ILE A 288 -15.27 15.46 -10.67
N ASN A 289 -15.61 15.68 -11.94
CA ASN A 289 -14.90 16.60 -12.82
C ASN A 289 -15.53 18.00 -12.78
N TYR A 290 -14.77 18.98 -12.32
CA TYR A 290 -15.21 20.36 -12.19
C TYR A 290 -15.22 21.13 -13.52
N HIS A 291 -14.77 20.54 -14.63
CA HIS A 291 -15.00 21.06 -15.98
C HIS A 291 -16.38 20.67 -16.55
N VAL A 292 -17.18 19.90 -15.81
CA VAL A 292 -18.60 19.67 -16.09
C VAL A 292 -19.40 20.75 -15.36
N LYS A 293 -20.15 21.57 -16.10
CA LYS A 293 -20.86 22.75 -15.57
C LYS A 293 -21.83 22.40 -14.45
N GLU A 294 -22.59 21.32 -14.60
CA GLU A 294 -23.58 20.85 -13.63
C GLU A 294 -22.91 20.48 -12.29
N PHE A 295 -21.69 19.97 -12.34
CA PHE A 295 -20.94 19.58 -11.13
C PHE A 295 -20.23 20.74 -10.42
N THR A 296 -20.21 21.95 -11.00
CA THR A 296 -19.74 23.14 -10.29
C THR A 296 -20.71 23.59 -9.22
N ASP A 297 -22.00 23.28 -9.37
CA ASP A 297 -23.01 23.55 -8.34
C ASP A 297 -22.89 22.54 -7.19
N LYS A 298 -22.58 23.02 -6.00
CA LYS A 298 -22.44 22.20 -4.79
C LYS A 298 -23.71 21.40 -4.47
N ARG A 299 -24.90 21.93 -4.77
CA ARG A 299 -26.18 21.26 -4.52
C ARG A 299 -26.31 19.98 -5.34
N VAL A 300 -25.79 19.96 -6.58
CA VAL A 300 -25.74 18.76 -7.42
C VAL A 300 -24.82 17.71 -6.79
N ARG A 301 -23.63 18.10 -6.32
CA ARG A 301 -22.70 17.20 -5.64
C ARG A 301 -23.28 16.65 -4.34
N GLN A 302 -23.94 17.48 -3.54
CA GLN A 302 -24.68 17.05 -2.34
C GLN A 302 -25.83 16.10 -2.67
N ALA A 303 -26.56 16.35 -3.75
CA ALA A 303 -27.62 15.45 -4.20
C ALA A 303 -27.07 14.05 -4.52
N ILE A 304 -25.94 13.97 -5.22
CA ILE A 304 -25.26 12.68 -5.50
C ILE A 304 -24.86 12.01 -4.18
N ALA A 305 -24.28 12.75 -3.22
CA ALA A 305 -23.88 12.19 -1.93
C ALA A 305 -25.04 11.63 -1.11
N HIS A 306 -26.19 12.34 -1.07
CA HIS A 306 -27.42 11.88 -0.39
C HIS A 306 -28.15 10.76 -1.13
N ALA A 307 -27.93 10.60 -2.44
CA ALA A 307 -28.58 9.57 -3.25
C ALA A 307 -28.01 8.15 -3.00
N ILE A 308 -26.77 8.02 -2.54
CA ILE A 308 -26.06 6.73 -2.48
C ILE A 308 -26.22 6.08 -1.11
N ASN A 309 -26.78 4.86 -1.08
CA ASN A 309 -26.88 4.05 0.13
C ASN A 309 -25.58 3.29 0.40
N LYS A 310 -24.55 4.03 0.88
CA LYS A 310 -23.23 3.47 1.18
C LYS A 310 -23.31 2.25 2.11
N LYS A 311 -24.18 2.32 3.14
CA LYS A 311 -24.31 1.21 4.10
C LYS A 311 -24.83 -0.07 3.43
N ALA A 312 -25.83 0.01 2.57
CA ALA A 312 -26.36 -1.15 1.87
C ALA A 312 -25.32 -1.76 0.91
N ILE A 313 -24.52 -0.91 0.24
CA ILE A 313 -23.40 -1.34 -0.63
C ILE A 313 -22.36 -2.10 0.19
N ILE A 314 -21.95 -1.55 1.34
CA ILE A 314 -20.93 -2.18 2.21
C ILE A 314 -21.45 -3.50 2.77
N ASP A 315 -22.66 -3.52 3.31
CA ASP A 315 -23.25 -4.73 3.90
C ASP A 315 -23.44 -5.84 2.86
N GLY A 316 -23.80 -5.48 1.63
CA GLY A 316 -24.12 -6.44 0.57
C GLY A 316 -22.91 -6.95 -0.22
N LEU A 317 -21.89 -6.12 -0.42
CA LEU A 317 -20.84 -6.41 -1.41
C LEU A 317 -19.42 -6.56 -0.83
N TYR A 318 -19.21 -6.31 0.48
CA TYR A 318 -17.87 -6.37 1.08
C TYR A 318 -17.65 -7.59 1.98
N GLY A 319 -18.64 -8.47 2.15
CA GLY A 319 -18.50 -9.68 2.98
C GLY A 319 -18.11 -9.41 4.43
N GLY A 320 -18.37 -8.19 4.94
CA GLY A 320 -18.03 -7.77 6.30
C GLY A 320 -16.59 -7.27 6.46
N THR A 321 -15.91 -6.93 5.36
CA THR A 321 -14.55 -6.34 5.38
C THR A 321 -14.55 -4.85 5.09
N GLY A 322 -15.70 -4.27 4.73
CA GLY A 322 -15.86 -2.87 4.39
C GLY A 322 -16.29 -2.02 5.57
N LEU A 323 -15.84 -0.78 5.57
CA LEU A 323 -16.30 0.30 6.44
C LEU A 323 -16.83 1.42 5.56
N VAL A 324 -17.92 2.08 5.97
CA VAL A 324 -18.41 3.28 5.26
C VAL A 324 -17.37 4.39 5.41
N ALA A 325 -16.84 4.87 4.29
CA ALA A 325 -15.94 6.02 4.28
C ALA A 325 -16.76 7.32 4.33
N LYS A 326 -16.32 8.26 5.18
CA LYS A 326 -16.93 9.58 5.35
C LYS A 326 -15.96 10.73 5.08
N GLU A 327 -14.68 10.43 5.01
CA GLU A 327 -13.60 11.35 4.68
C GLU A 327 -12.53 10.66 3.86
N PHE A 328 -11.55 11.41 3.36
CA PHE A 328 -10.53 10.85 2.48
C PHE A 328 -9.50 9.99 3.23
N GLN A 329 -9.14 10.40 4.44
CA GLN A 329 -8.26 9.60 5.26
C GLN A 329 -8.96 8.32 5.73
N PRO A 330 -8.29 7.15 5.68
CA PRO A 330 -8.80 5.93 6.31
C PRO A 330 -8.64 5.98 7.84
N PRO A 331 -9.46 5.18 8.57
CA PRO A 331 -9.47 5.20 10.05
C PRO A 331 -8.13 4.85 10.73
N ALA A 332 -7.21 4.20 10.02
CA ALA A 332 -5.89 3.83 10.54
C ALA A 332 -4.95 5.03 10.70
N LEU A 333 -5.23 6.16 10.03
CA LEU A 333 -4.36 7.33 10.09
C LEU A 333 -4.65 8.21 11.31
N TRP A 334 -3.59 8.74 11.89
CA TRP A 334 -3.64 9.56 13.10
C TRP A 334 -4.32 10.94 12.91
N GLY A 335 -4.47 11.41 11.66
CA GLY A 335 -5.22 12.62 11.31
C GLY A 335 -6.73 12.43 11.13
N TYR A 336 -7.24 11.18 11.21
CA TYR A 336 -8.64 10.86 10.97
C TYR A 336 -9.60 11.64 11.87
N LYS A 337 -10.65 12.24 11.26
CA LYS A 337 -11.66 13.05 11.96
C LYS A 337 -12.86 12.20 12.38
N LYS A 338 -12.75 11.57 13.56
CA LYS A 338 -13.75 10.62 14.07
C LYS A 338 -15.16 11.19 14.21
N ASP A 339 -15.28 12.47 14.50
CA ASP A 339 -16.55 13.20 14.74
C ASP A 339 -17.18 13.77 13.46
N LEU A 340 -16.56 13.60 12.29
CA LEU A 340 -17.16 14.02 11.02
C LEU A 340 -18.47 13.26 10.80
N LYS A 341 -19.54 14.00 10.51
CA LYS A 341 -20.85 13.43 10.17
C LYS A 341 -20.94 13.28 8.66
N ASP A 342 -21.19 12.05 8.20
CA ASP A 342 -21.37 11.75 6.78
C ASP A 342 -22.74 12.26 6.26
N PHE A 343 -22.87 12.31 4.95
CA PHE A 343 -24.14 12.54 4.27
C PHE A 343 -25.07 11.34 4.49
N GLU A 344 -26.22 11.58 5.10
CA GLU A 344 -27.23 10.54 5.26
C GLU A 344 -27.83 10.12 3.90
N TYR A 345 -28.14 8.85 3.74
CA TYR A 345 -28.90 8.38 2.59
C TYR A 345 -30.32 8.94 2.65
N SER A 346 -30.66 9.83 1.72
CA SER A 346 -31.97 10.47 1.62
C SER A 346 -32.30 10.80 0.16
N PRO A 347 -32.93 9.87 -0.57
CA PRO A 347 -33.35 10.13 -1.95
C PRO A 347 -34.29 11.33 -2.09
N GLU A 348 -35.05 11.65 -1.06
CA GLU A 348 -35.96 12.79 -1.02
C GLU A 348 -35.18 14.10 -1.02
N LYS A 349 -34.22 14.23 -0.08
CA LYS A 349 -33.32 15.37 0.01
C LYS A 349 -32.49 15.55 -1.26
N ALA A 350 -32.04 14.44 -1.87
CA ALA A 350 -31.32 14.47 -3.13
C ALA A 350 -32.16 15.06 -4.27
N ARG A 351 -33.43 14.67 -4.40
CA ARG A 351 -34.35 15.25 -5.40
C ARG A 351 -34.63 16.74 -5.14
N ASP A 352 -34.78 17.14 -3.89
CA ASP A 352 -34.99 18.54 -3.53
C ASP A 352 -33.78 19.41 -3.87
N LEU A 353 -32.57 18.92 -3.61
CA LEU A 353 -31.33 19.61 -3.98
C LEU A 353 -31.17 19.73 -5.50
N LEU A 354 -31.49 18.68 -6.27
CA LEU A 354 -31.51 18.75 -7.74
C LEU A 354 -32.52 19.79 -8.26
N LYS A 355 -33.73 19.81 -7.70
CA LYS A 355 -34.75 20.78 -8.05
C LYS A 355 -34.26 22.22 -7.78
N GLN A 356 -33.65 22.47 -6.61
CA GLN A 356 -33.08 23.78 -6.23
C GLN A 356 -31.90 24.17 -7.14
N ALA A 357 -31.15 23.20 -7.65
CA ALA A 357 -30.06 23.42 -8.59
C ALA A 357 -30.53 23.63 -10.05
N GLY A 358 -31.86 23.57 -10.31
CA GLY A 358 -32.42 23.77 -11.65
C GLY A 358 -32.64 22.47 -12.45
N PHE A 359 -32.58 21.31 -11.80
CA PHE A 359 -32.78 19.99 -12.42
C PHE A 359 -34.03 19.25 -11.85
N PRO A 360 -35.24 19.82 -11.97
CA PRO A 360 -36.44 19.24 -11.36
C PRO A 360 -36.81 17.87 -12.00
N ASN A 361 -36.37 17.59 -13.22
CA ASN A 361 -36.58 16.34 -13.92
C ASN A 361 -35.39 15.37 -13.83
N GLY A 362 -34.38 15.70 -13.01
CA GLY A 362 -33.14 14.94 -12.88
C GLY A 362 -32.06 15.35 -13.86
N LEU A 363 -31.01 14.54 -13.97
CA LEU A 363 -29.82 14.80 -14.79
C LEU A 363 -29.48 13.57 -15.64
N SER A 364 -29.45 13.71 -16.98
CA SER A 364 -29.10 12.62 -17.91
C SER A 364 -28.08 13.04 -18.96
N GLU A 365 -27.79 14.33 -19.06
CA GLU A 365 -26.83 14.96 -19.97
C GLU A 365 -25.96 15.91 -19.18
N ILE A 366 -24.73 16.07 -19.60
CA ILE A 366 -23.76 17.02 -19.02
C ILE A 366 -23.27 18.01 -20.07
N THR A 367 -22.81 19.17 -19.59
CA THR A 367 -22.22 20.22 -20.41
C THR A 367 -20.79 20.47 -19.93
N TRP A 368 -19.81 20.23 -20.78
CA TRP A 368 -18.42 20.59 -20.52
C TRP A 368 -18.21 22.11 -20.57
N GLN A 369 -17.12 22.59 -19.97
CA GLN A 369 -16.81 24.03 -19.96
C GLN A 369 -16.67 24.64 -21.36
N ASP A 370 -16.22 23.87 -22.35
CA ASP A 370 -16.15 24.28 -23.76
C ASP A 370 -17.52 24.37 -24.45
N GLY A 371 -18.60 23.99 -23.76
CA GLY A 371 -19.97 24.00 -24.27
C GLY A 371 -20.42 22.70 -24.91
N LYS A 372 -19.54 21.69 -25.05
CA LYS A 372 -19.92 20.36 -25.56
C LYS A 372 -20.91 19.70 -24.62
N LYS A 373 -22.00 19.18 -25.18
CA LYS A 373 -22.99 18.38 -24.46
C LYS A 373 -22.85 16.91 -24.80
N GLU A 374 -23.01 16.06 -23.81
CA GLU A 374 -23.02 14.61 -24.00
C GLU A 374 -23.81 13.90 -22.90
N PRO A 375 -24.28 12.64 -23.14
CA PRO A 375 -24.93 11.85 -22.12
C PRO A 375 -24.06 11.74 -20.85
N LEU A 376 -24.69 11.74 -19.68
CA LEU A 376 -24.00 11.50 -18.44
C LEU A 376 -23.49 10.06 -18.37
N VAL A 377 -22.19 9.88 -18.24
CA VAL A 377 -21.55 8.57 -18.10
C VAL A 377 -20.93 8.48 -16.71
N PHE A 378 -21.29 7.42 -15.97
CA PHE A 378 -20.64 7.02 -14.74
C PHE A 378 -19.64 5.89 -15.00
N TRP A 379 -18.37 6.17 -14.76
CA TRP A 379 -17.29 5.24 -15.06
C TRP A 379 -16.92 4.40 -13.84
N TYR A 380 -16.96 3.06 -13.99
CA TYR A 380 -16.48 2.14 -12.95
C TYR A 380 -15.12 1.54 -13.31
N MET A 381 -14.36 1.16 -12.28
CA MET A 381 -13.03 0.56 -12.44
C MET A 381 -13.14 -0.85 -13.06
N PRO A 382 -12.27 -1.20 -14.03
CA PRO A 382 -12.26 -2.55 -14.60
C PRO A 382 -11.53 -3.58 -13.71
N VAL A 383 -10.84 -3.14 -12.66
CA VAL A 383 -10.00 -3.97 -11.79
C VAL A 383 -10.46 -3.91 -10.34
N ALA A 384 -10.46 -5.05 -9.66
CA ALA A 384 -10.73 -5.13 -8.23
C ALA A 384 -9.59 -4.51 -7.42
N ARG A 385 -9.95 -3.83 -6.33
CA ARG A 385 -9.06 -3.28 -5.31
C ARG A 385 -9.67 -3.52 -3.93
N PRO A 386 -8.90 -3.48 -2.84
CA PRO A 386 -9.48 -3.65 -1.50
C PRO A 386 -10.68 -2.75 -1.24
N TYR A 387 -10.60 -1.48 -1.63
CA TYR A 387 -11.67 -0.50 -1.48
C TYR A 387 -12.84 -0.66 -2.48
N TYR A 388 -12.69 -1.48 -3.53
CA TYR A 388 -13.74 -1.89 -4.48
C TYR A 388 -13.50 -3.35 -4.88
N PRO A 389 -13.91 -4.33 -4.05
CA PRO A 389 -13.64 -5.75 -4.31
C PRO A 389 -14.40 -6.29 -5.54
N THR A 390 -15.57 -5.73 -5.82
CA THR A 390 -16.43 -6.05 -6.97
C THR A 390 -16.86 -4.75 -7.64
N PRO A 391 -15.97 -4.07 -8.39
CA PRO A 391 -16.20 -2.69 -8.83
C PRO A 391 -17.38 -2.55 -9.80
N LYS A 392 -17.70 -3.57 -10.60
CA LYS A 392 -18.86 -3.55 -11.49
C LYS A 392 -20.16 -3.55 -10.70
N GLU A 393 -20.33 -4.49 -9.79
CA GLU A 393 -21.53 -4.65 -8.96
C GLU A 393 -21.72 -3.43 -8.05
N ILE A 394 -20.65 -2.88 -7.51
CA ILE A 394 -20.68 -1.63 -6.73
C ILE A 394 -21.11 -0.46 -7.62
N GLY A 395 -20.57 -0.36 -8.84
CA GLY A 395 -20.95 0.66 -9.82
C GLY A 395 -22.42 0.55 -10.23
N GLU A 396 -22.94 -0.67 -10.44
CA GLU A 396 -24.35 -0.95 -10.73
C GLU A 396 -25.26 -0.54 -9.56
N ALA A 397 -24.87 -0.84 -8.32
CA ALA A 397 -25.62 -0.44 -7.12
C ALA A 397 -25.66 1.09 -6.98
N ILE A 398 -24.54 1.77 -7.17
CA ILE A 398 -24.49 3.24 -7.16
C ILE A 398 -25.35 3.82 -8.29
N GLY A 399 -25.23 3.29 -9.51
CA GLY A 399 -26.03 3.73 -10.66
C GLY A 399 -27.54 3.57 -10.42
N ALA A 400 -27.95 2.46 -9.79
CA ALA A 400 -29.34 2.23 -9.41
C ALA A 400 -29.83 3.24 -8.36
N ASP A 401 -29.01 3.57 -7.37
CA ASP A 401 -29.34 4.59 -6.37
C ASP A 401 -29.47 5.99 -6.99
N LEU A 402 -28.56 6.37 -7.88
CA LEU A 402 -28.61 7.62 -8.63
C LEU A 402 -29.89 7.71 -9.49
N ALA A 403 -30.27 6.62 -10.14
CA ALA A 403 -31.49 6.56 -10.97
C ALA A 403 -32.77 6.81 -10.16
N LYS A 404 -32.84 6.38 -8.88
CA LYS A 404 -33.99 6.63 -7.98
C LYS A 404 -34.27 8.12 -7.76
N VAL A 405 -33.27 8.96 -7.91
CA VAL A 405 -33.39 10.41 -7.75
C VAL A 405 -33.41 11.18 -9.06
N GLY A 406 -33.45 10.46 -10.21
CA GLY A 406 -33.51 11.05 -11.53
C GLY A 406 -32.15 11.31 -12.17
N ILE A 407 -31.04 10.93 -11.55
CA ILE A 407 -29.72 10.99 -12.16
C ILE A 407 -29.52 9.71 -13.01
N LYS A 408 -29.67 9.84 -14.33
CA LYS A 408 -29.63 8.72 -15.28
C LYS A 408 -28.28 8.67 -15.99
N ALA A 409 -27.32 8.04 -15.35
CA ALA A 409 -25.98 7.86 -15.89
C ALA A 409 -25.85 6.52 -16.63
N GLN A 410 -25.19 6.53 -17.81
CA GLN A 410 -24.77 5.31 -18.47
C GLN A 410 -23.56 4.74 -17.77
N LEU A 411 -23.59 3.46 -17.40
CA LEU A 411 -22.47 2.80 -16.75
C LEU A 411 -21.45 2.33 -17.79
N GLN A 412 -20.19 2.77 -17.69
CA GLN A 412 -19.13 2.40 -18.62
C GLN A 412 -17.81 2.05 -17.93
N THR A 413 -17.00 1.28 -18.63
CA THR A 413 -15.61 0.96 -18.25
C THR A 413 -14.78 0.72 -19.51
N VAL A 414 -13.47 0.76 -19.35
CA VAL A 414 -12.48 0.42 -20.40
C VAL A 414 -11.31 -0.30 -19.74
N GLU A 415 -10.39 -0.83 -20.52
CA GLU A 415 -9.15 -1.43 -20.03
C GLU A 415 -8.41 -0.46 -19.07
N TRP A 416 -7.72 -1.00 -18.08
CA TRP A 416 -7.20 -0.22 -16.95
C TRP A 416 -6.22 0.89 -17.33
N ALA A 417 -5.29 0.62 -18.24
CA ALA A 417 -4.33 1.65 -18.69
C ALA A 417 -5.05 2.79 -19.43
N VAL A 418 -6.06 2.45 -20.26
CA VAL A 418 -6.90 3.44 -20.95
C VAL A 418 -7.76 4.24 -19.95
N TYR A 419 -8.25 3.57 -18.90
CA TYR A 419 -8.99 4.24 -17.82
C TYR A 419 -8.15 5.29 -17.10
N LEU A 420 -6.90 4.92 -16.76
CA LEU A 420 -5.96 5.83 -16.11
C LEU A 420 -5.55 6.99 -17.03
N ASP A 421 -5.35 6.73 -18.32
CA ASP A 421 -5.05 7.78 -19.30
C ASP A 421 -6.21 8.78 -19.44
N LYS A 422 -7.44 8.30 -19.58
CA LYS A 422 -8.64 9.15 -19.60
C LYS A 422 -8.77 9.99 -18.32
N ARG A 423 -8.52 9.39 -17.15
CA ARG A 423 -8.49 10.11 -15.87
C ARG A 423 -7.41 11.19 -15.88
N LYS A 424 -6.18 10.83 -16.24
CA LYS A 424 -5.03 11.75 -16.30
C LYS A 424 -5.31 12.97 -17.17
N ASN A 425 -6.02 12.77 -18.26
CA ASN A 425 -6.38 13.82 -19.22
C ASN A 425 -7.71 14.53 -18.89
N GLY A 426 -8.33 14.24 -17.74
CA GLY A 426 -9.57 14.90 -17.30
C GLY A 426 -10.78 14.60 -18.19
N GLN A 427 -10.83 13.44 -18.85
CA GLN A 427 -11.89 13.05 -19.79
C GLN A 427 -13.07 12.32 -19.14
N LEU A 428 -12.95 11.98 -17.84
CA LEU A 428 -14.00 11.28 -17.12
C LEU A 428 -14.86 12.30 -16.36
N PRO A 429 -16.19 12.36 -16.60
CA PRO A 429 -17.05 13.35 -15.94
C PRO A 429 -17.31 13.01 -14.47
N ILE A 430 -17.64 11.75 -14.19
CA ILE A 430 -17.81 11.20 -12.84
C ILE A 430 -17.38 9.73 -12.85
N TYR A 431 -16.55 9.33 -11.88
CA TYR A 431 -15.91 8.03 -11.94
C TYR A 431 -15.50 7.47 -10.57
N MET A 432 -15.51 6.14 -10.49
CA MET A 432 -15.03 5.39 -9.31
C MET A 432 -13.50 5.27 -9.35
N ILE A 433 -12.85 5.59 -8.27
CA ILE A 433 -11.41 5.33 -8.05
C ILE A 433 -11.15 5.28 -6.56
N GLY A 434 -9.92 4.97 -6.18
CA GLY A 434 -9.50 5.01 -4.78
C GLY A 434 -8.01 5.16 -4.64
N TRP A 435 -7.57 5.18 -3.42
CA TRP A 435 -6.18 5.27 -3.03
C TRP A 435 -5.85 4.27 -1.95
N THR A 436 -4.68 3.66 -2.02
CA THR A 436 -4.06 2.92 -0.92
C THR A 436 -2.83 3.71 -0.49
N GLY A 437 -2.69 3.97 0.79
CA GLY A 437 -1.58 4.78 1.30
C GLY A 437 -0.23 4.09 1.15
N ASP A 438 0.74 4.82 0.61
CA ASP A 438 2.12 4.36 0.45
C ASP A 438 2.88 4.42 1.77
N ASN A 439 2.53 5.40 2.61
CA ASN A 439 3.10 5.58 3.95
C ASN A 439 2.00 5.78 5.01
N GLY A 440 2.40 5.95 6.24
CA GLY A 440 1.50 6.14 7.38
C GLY A 440 1.18 7.59 7.71
N ASP A 441 1.48 8.53 6.83
CA ASP A 441 1.23 9.95 7.05
C ASP A 441 -0.02 10.42 6.32
N PRO A 442 -0.90 11.22 6.96
CA PRO A 442 -2.07 11.81 6.31
C PRO A 442 -1.77 12.61 5.04
N ASP A 443 -0.57 13.15 4.93
CA ASP A 443 -0.11 13.92 3.77
C ASP A 443 -0.25 13.13 2.47
N ASN A 444 0.04 11.83 2.50
CA ASN A 444 -0.07 10.92 1.36
C ASN A 444 -1.51 10.76 0.84
N PHE A 445 -2.51 10.99 1.68
CA PHE A 445 -3.91 10.98 1.26
C PHE A 445 -4.39 12.37 0.84
N ILE A 446 -4.06 13.40 1.59
CA ILE A 446 -4.72 14.70 1.39
C ILE A 446 -3.87 15.62 0.52
N CYS A 447 -2.62 15.87 0.88
CA CYS A 447 -1.80 16.82 0.13
C CYS A 447 -1.49 16.32 -1.29
N TYR A 448 -1.23 15.01 -1.44
CA TYR A 448 -1.02 14.41 -2.76
C TYR A 448 -2.13 14.76 -3.76
N PHE A 449 -3.38 14.87 -3.30
CA PHE A 449 -4.54 15.13 -4.14
C PHE A 449 -5.03 16.58 -4.14
N PHE A 450 -4.79 17.35 -3.09
CA PHE A 450 -5.39 18.69 -2.91
C PHE A 450 -4.37 19.83 -2.78
N CYS A 451 -3.06 19.53 -2.71
CA CYS A 451 -2.03 20.59 -2.71
C CYS A 451 -1.72 21.15 -4.10
N ASN A 452 -2.16 20.47 -5.18
CA ASN A 452 -2.02 20.91 -6.57
C ASN A 452 -3.39 21.26 -7.15
N PRO A 453 -3.94 22.45 -6.87
CA PRO A 453 -5.28 22.82 -7.30
C PRO A 453 -5.42 22.84 -8.82
N GLY A 454 -6.55 22.34 -9.33
CA GLY A 454 -6.87 22.33 -10.74
C GLY A 454 -6.14 21.27 -11.58
N ALA A 455 -5.49 20.28 -10.96
CA ALA A 455 -4.88 19.18 -11.71
C ALA A 455 -5.95 18.31 -12.40
N ALA A 456 -5.75 18.01 -13.69
CA ALA A 456 -6.70 17.25 -14.51
C ALA A 456 -7.02 15.88 -13.92
N ARG A 457 -6.01 15.14 -13.47
CA ARG A 457 -6.16 13.83 -12.83
C ARG A 457 -7.01 13.84 -11.57
N GLU A 458 -7.21 15.02 -10.97
CA GLU A 458 -8.00 15.24 -9.77
C GLU A 458 -9.36 15.89 -10.09
N GLY A 459 -9.79 15.86 -11.36
CA GLY A 459 -11.06 16.42 -11.81
C GLY A 459 -11.09 17.95 -11.79
N PHE A 460 -9.94 18.61 -11.82
CA PHE A 460 -9.81 20.08 -11.82
C PHE A 460 -10.35 20.78 -10.56
N TYR A 461 -10.50 20.05 -9.46
CA TYR A 461 -10.89 20.67 -8.18
C TYR A 461 -9.87 21.70 -7.72
N SER A 462 -10.33 22.84 -7.24
CA SER A 462 -9.49 23.91 -6.71
C SER A 462 -10.16 24.61 -5.53
N ASN A 463 -9.46 24.66 -4.41
CA ASN A 463 -9.84 25.44 -3.23
C ASN A 463 -8.56 26.02 -2.60
N PRO A 464 -8.22 27.30 -2.88
CA PRO A 464 -6.99 27.91 -2.38
C PRO A 464 -6.87 27.89 -0.84
N ALA A 465 -7.98 28.06 -0.11
CA ALA A 465 -7.96 28.02 1.35
C ALA A 465 -7.61 26.61 1.89
N LEU A 466 -8.13 25.57 1.24
CA LEU A 466 -7.74 24.18 1.56
C LEU A 466 -6.27 23.94 1.26
N THR A 467 -5.80 24.37 0.09
CA THR A 467 -4.39 24.24 -0.31
C THR A 467 -3.46 24.92 0.69
N ASP A 468 -3.81 26.09 1.20
CA ASP A 468 -3.03 26.81 2.21
C ASP A 468 -2.95 26.03 3.54
N VAL A 469 -4.08 25.51 4.03
CA VAL A 469 -4.12 24.67 5.24
C VAL A 469 -3.20 23.44 5.07
N LEU A 470 -3.25 22.78 3.92
CA LEU A 470 -2.46 21.59 3.65
C LEU A 470 -0.96 21.89 3.52
N LYS A 471 -0.58 22.96 2.81
CA LYS A 471 0.82 23.38 2.71
C LYS A 471 1.42 23.72 4.08
N ARG A 472 0.64 24.31 4.98
CA ARG A 472 1.06 24.54 6.37
C ARG A 472 1.25 23.23 7.12
N ALA A 473 0.35 22.26 6.95
CA ALA A 473 0.48 20.94 7.59
C ALA A 473 1.72 20.16 7.10
N ALA A 474 2.08 20.30 5.83
CA ALA A 474 3.21 19.60 5.22
C ALA A 474 4.60 20.04 5.73
N VAL A 475 4.70 21.21 6.36
CA VAL A 475 5.99 21.76 6.84
C VAL A 475 6.14 21.73 8.36
N LEU A 476 5.06 21.51 9.12
CA LEU A 476 5.13 21.42 10.58
C LEU A 476 5.74 20.10 11.04
N THR A 477 6.53 20.15 12.10
CA THR A 477 7.21 18.95 12.65
C THR A 477 6.40 18.27 13.77
N ARG A 478 5.50 18.99 14.44
CA ARG A 478 4.69 18.48 15.55
C ARG A 478 3.41 17.79 15.06
N LYS A 479 3.30 16.50 15.37
CA LYS A 479 2.21 15.62 14.93
C LYS A 479 0.81 16.15 15.30
N GLU A 480 0.64 16.65 16.52
CA GLU A 480 -0.66 17.14 17.03
C GLU A 480 -1.13 18.40 16.29
N GLU A 481 -0.22 19.29 15.94
CA GLU A 481 -0.52 20.48 15.15
C GLU A 481 -0.91 20.11 13.73
N ARG A 482 -0.17 19.19 13.11
CA ARG A 482 -0.49 18.64 11.80
C ARG A 482 -1.86 17.94 11.81
N ALA A 483 -2.13 17.10 12.82
CA ALA A 483 -3.41 16.41 12.97
C ALA A 483 -4.59 17.39 13.04
N THR A 484 -4.40 18.54 13.68
CA THR A 484 -5.43 19.59 13.75
C THR A 484 -5.71 20.20 12.38
N LEU A 485 -4.66 20.50 11.61
CA LEU A 485 -4.81 21.04 10.26
C LEU A 485 -5.41 19.99 9.29
N TYR A 486 -5.03 18.72 9.38
CA TYR A 486 -5.63 17.68 8.54
C TYR A 486 -7.11 17.47 8.86
N ARG A 487 -7.52 17.48 10.14
CA ARG A 487 -8.94 17.44 10.51
C ARG A 487 -9.72 18.66 10.01
N GLN A 488 -9.09 19.84 9.98
CA GLN A 488 -9.67 21.03 9.37
C GLN A 488 -9.83 20.85 7.85
N ALA A 489 -8.80 20.34 7.19
CA ALA A 489 -8.82 20.08 5.75
C ALA A 489 -9.91 19.05 5.38
N GLU A 490 -10.05 17.96 6.14
CA GLU A 490 -11.10 16.97 5.90
C GLU A 490 -12.50 17.55 6.05
N GLN A 491 -12.71 18.42 7.03
CA GLN A 491 -13.98 19.14 7.15
C GLN A 491 -14.26 20.00 5.90
N MET A 492 -13.26 20.72 5.39
CA MET A 492 -13.40 21.54 4.18
C MET A 492 -13.69 20.70 2.93
N ILE A 493 -12.98 19.58 2.76
CA ILE A 493 -13.18 18.62 1.66
C ILE A 493 -14.59 18.04 1.69
N HIS A 494 -15.04 17.62 2.87
CA HIS A 494 -16.37 17.08 3.09
C HIS A 494 -17.45 18.14 2.83
N ASP A 495 -17.34 19.32 3.45
CA ASP A 495 -18.35 20.36 3.34
C ASP A 495 -18.51 20.87 1.90
N ASP A 496 -17.42 20.88 1.12
CA ASP A 496 -17.45 21.25 -0.29
C ASP A 496 -17.86 20.09 -1.22
N VAL A 497 -18.02 18.89 -0.67
CA VAL A 497 -18.28 17.66 -1.45
C VAL A 497 -17.28 17.55 -2.61
N ALA A 498 -15.99 17.77 -2.28
CA ALA A 498 -14.93 17.71 -3.29
C ALA A 498 -14.85 16.33 -3.95
N ARG A 499 -15.21 15.29 -3.22
CA ARG A 499 -15.37 13.88 -3.63
C ARG A 499 -16.46 13.22 -2.81
N ILE A 500 -16.96 12.09 -3.26
CA ILE A 500 -17.93 11.29 -2.50
C ILE A 500 -17.23 10.02 -2.04
N PHE A 501 -16.91 9.94 -0.77
CA PHE A 501 -16.23 8.78 -0.16
C PHE A 501 -17.22 7.64 0.00
N ILE A 502 -16.82 6.43 -0.37
CA ILE A 502 -17.71 5.25 -0.38
C ILE A 502 -17.27 4.24 0.67
N ALA A 503 -16.03 3.78 0.60
CA ALA A 503 -15.57 2.66 1.39
C ALA A 503 -14.11 2.79 1.83
N ASN A 504 -13.83 2.33 3.05
CA ASN A 504 -12.53 1.83 3.44
C ASN A 504 -12.64 0.31 3.57
N ALA A 505 -11.59 -0.44 3.28
CA ALA A 505 -11.63 -1.88 3.44
C ALA A 505 -10.51 -2.39 4.34
N GLU A 506 -10.84 -3.38 5.15
CA GLU A 506 -9.91 -4.12 5.99
C GLU A 506 -9.67 -5.50 5.38
N PRO A 507 -8.65 -5.64 4.50
CA PRO A 507 -8.32 -6.95 3.93
C PRO A 507 -8.12 -7.99 5.01
N GLN A 508 -8.70 -9.16 4.83
CA GLN A 508 -8.60 -10.25 5.79
C GLN A 508 -7.48 -11.20 5.40
N LEU A 509 -6.60 -11.46 6.35
CA LEU A 509 -5.63 -12.53 6.26
C LEU A 509 -6.16 -13.75 7.01
N ALA A 510 -5.98 -14.94 6.46
CA ALA A 510 -6.41 -16.18 7.12
C ALA A 510 -5.19 -17.02 7.54
N PHE A 511 -5.27 -17.64 8.69
CA PHE A 511 -4.19 -18.43 9.30
C PHE A 511 -4.70 -19.72 9.92
N SER A 512 -3.83 -20.74 9.90
CA SER A 512 -3.97 -21.90 10.77
C SER A 512 -3.83 -21.48 12.25
N LYS A 513 -4.63 -22.05 13.15
CA LYS A 513 -4.50 -21.83 14.60
C LYS A 513 -3.14 -22.24 15.20
N LYS A 514 -2.35 -23.02 14.44
CA LYS A 514 -0.94 -23.31 14.77
C LYS A 514 -0.04 -22.08 14.71
N VAL A 515 -0.42 -21.05 13.95
CA VAL A 515 0.34 -19.80 13.82
C VAL A 515 0.04 -18.89 14.99
N LYS A 516 1.09 -18.35 15.61
CA LYS A 516 1.02 -17.33 16.66
C LYS A 516 1.97 -16.19 16.35
N GLY A 517 1.65 -14.99 16.85
CA GLY A 517 2.54 -13.84 16.83
C GLY A 517 2.63 -13.11 15.49
N TYR A 518 1.76 -13.41 14.51
CA TYR A 518 1.62 -12.56 13.34
C TYR A 518 0.93 -11.24 13.71
N VAL A 519 1.46 -10.13 13.24
CA VAL A 519 0.91 -8.79 13.47
C VAL A 519 0.69 -8.13 12.11
N THR A 520 -0.56 -7.74 11.85
CA THR A 520 -0.92 -6.98 10.65
C THR A 520 -0.48 -5.52 10.78
N ASN A 521 -0.21 -4.88 9.64
CA ASN A 521 0.12 -3.46 9.60
C ASN A 521 -0.66 -2.76 8.47
N PRO A 522 -1.20 -1.55 8.69
CA PRO A 522 -1.95 -0.80 7.66
C PRO A 522 -1.19 -0.63 6.35
N THR A 523 0.15 -0.47 6.40
CA THR A 523 1.01 -0.28 5.23
C THR A 523 1.43 -1.59 4.55
N GLY A 524 1.06 -2.75 5.12
CA GLY A 524 1.51 -4.06 4.64
C GLY A 524 2.94 -4.44 5.04
N SER A 525 3.63 -3.60 5.81
CA SER A 525 4.97 -3.89 6.34
C SER A 525 4.85 -4.84 7.55
N GLU A 526 4.88 -6.14 7.30
CA GLU A 526 4.55 -7.20 8.25
C GLU A 526 5.73 -8.17 8.43
N PRO A 527 6.63 -7.93 9.40
CA PRO A 527 7.78 -8.80 9.65
C PRO A 527 7.36 -10.14 10.28
N PHE A 528 7.98 -11.23 9.82
CA PHE A 528 7.66 -12.60 10.25
C PHE A 528 8.50 -13.11 11.42
N ASN A 529 9.48 -12.35 11.90
CA ASN A 529 10.35 -12.77 13.01
C ASN A 529 9.59 -13.09 14.30
N GLY A 530 8.43 -12.44 14.53
CA GLY A 530 7.55 -12.72 15.66
C GLY A 530 6.69 -13.98 15.52
N VAL A 531 6.64 -14.57 14.32
CA VAL A 531 5.77 -15.71 14.00
C VAL A 531 6.36 -17.01 14.52
N SER A 532 5.51 -17.83 15.14
CA SER A 532 5.81 -19.24 15.47
C SER A 532 4.74 -20.16 14.96
N VAL A 533 5.11 -21.39 14.63
CA VAL A 533 4.21 -22.49 14.21
C VAL A 533 4.30 -23.60 15.25
N GLN A 534 3.18 -23.99 15.85
CA GLN A 534 3.06 -25.01 16.90
C GLN A 534 2.59 -26.35 16.35
#